data_76c8ac539766e1925ed41f7ae028066d
#
_entry.id   76c8ac539766e1925ed41f7ae028066d
#
_cell.length_a   1.000
_cell.length_b   1.000
_cell.length_c   1.000
_cell.angle_alpha   90.00
_cell.angle_beta   90.00
_cell.angle_gamma   90.00
#
_symmetry.space_group_name_H-M   'P 1'
#
loop_
_entity.id
_entity.type
_entity.pdbx_description
1 polymer ?
#
loop_
_entity_poly.entity_id
_entity_poly.type
_entity_poly.pdbx_seq_one_letter_code
_entity_poly.pdbx_strand_id
1 'polypeptide(L)'
;MKPDGVTGRFQRSREALAFPMIAYAAVFVGLSLLYVIGLSLMTRGEDFSAGAPYTLDNFARIASPLYLRSLLQSLRLAFFTALFCLLLGYPFAYFMAKASARARTWIMLLLIVPFWTNALIRIYGWKILFAANGPINATLMAIGLISRPLKLLYTEFAVQVGMVYAMIPFMVLPVYSAVERMDWAMVEASRDLGASPARAFLTVTLPMTLPGVLAGLVLTFIPSIGLFFLSDILGGSNTMLWGNMVHNELLKSRDLPFAAALSVVLLALTGMVILIYRRMGGRAENMVF
;
A
#
# COMPACT_ATOMS: atom_id res chain seq x y z
N MET A 1 -20.67 -46.55 12.02
CA MET A 1 -20.85 -45.63 13.16
C MET A 1 -20.15 -44.32 12.81
N LYS A 2 -20.87 -43.24 12.39
CA LYS A 2 -20.30 -41.96 11.91
C LYS A 2 -19.97 -41.06 13.11
N PRO A 3 -18.81 -40.43 13.17
CA PRO A 3 -18.47 -39.50 14.24
C PRO A 3 -18.83 -38.03 13.86
N ASP A 4 -20.11 -37.79 13.54
CA ASP A 4 -20.54 -36.46 13.02
C ASP A 4 -21.05 -35.48 14.10
N GLY A 5 -20.96 -35.83 15.39
CA GLY A 5 -21.55 -35.03 16.47
C GLY A 5 -20.63 -34.06 17.21
N VAL A 6 -19.32 -34.33 17.24
CA VAL A 6 -18.37 -33.56 18.08
C VAL A 6 -17.78 -32.39 17.33
N THR A 7 -17.47 -32.52 16.05
CA THR A 7 -16.91 -31.46 15.20
C THR A 7 -17.88 -30.29 14.97
N GLY A 8 -19.18 -30.57 14.84
CA GLY A 8 -20.19 -29.53 14.62
C GLY A 8 -20.47 -28.63 15.83
N ARG A 9 -20.30 -29.14 17.08
CA ARG A 9 -20.44 -28.35 18.30
C ARG A 9 -19.27 -27.40 18.52
N PHE A 10 -18.05 -27.86 18.25
CA PHE A 10 -16.85 -27.02 18.35
C PHE A 10 -16.82 -25.91 17.29
N GLN A 11 -17.34 -26.17 16.09
CA GLN A 11 -17.42 -25.18 15.02
C GLN A 11 -18.45 -24.08 15.35
N ARG A 12 -19.65 -24.43 15.82
CA ARG A 12 -20.66 -23.48 16.26
C ARG A 12 -20.21 -22.60 17.46
N SER A 13 -19.46 -23.16 18.42
CA SER A 13 -18.94 -22.37 19.53
C SER A 13 -17.85 -21.38 19.10
N ARG A 14 -17.04 -21.68 18.10
CA ARG A 14 -16.05 -20.75 17.53
C ARG A 14 -16.73 -19.62 16.74
N GLU A 15 -17.76 -19.92 15.98
CA GLU A 15 -18.57 -18.94 15.26
C GLU A 15 -19.32 -18.01 16.23
N ALA A 16 -19.87 -18.53 17.31
CA ALA A 16 -20.54 -17.75 18.35
C ALA A 16 -19.58 -16.82 19.11
N LEU A 17 -18.33 -17.22 19.33
CA LEU A 17 -17.29 -16.37 19.93
C LEU A 17 -16.79 -15.28 18.97
N ALA A 18 -16.80 -15.52 17.66
CA ALA A 18 -16.44 -14.53 16.66
C ALA A 18 -17.56 -13.51 16.38
N PHE A 19 -18.83 -13.88 16.66
CA PHE A 19 -20.00 -13.06 16.33
C PHE A 19 -19.96 -11.64 16.91
N PRO A 20 -19.61 -11.38 18.18
CA PRO A 20 -19.55 -10.02 18.72
C PRO A 20 -18.55 -9.14 18.00
N MET A 21 -17.40 -9.71 17.63
CA MET A 21 -16.34 -8.99 16.91
C MET A 21 -16.74 -8.70 15.46
N ILE A 22 -17.36 -9.65 14.79
CA ILE A 22 -17.89 -9.48 13.44
C ILE A 22 -19.03 -8.45 13.45
N ALA A 23 -19.95 -8.52 14.41
CA ALA A 23 -21.04 -7.57 14.56
C ALA A 23 -20.51 -6.15 14.83
N TYR A 24 -19.53 -6.02 15.74
CA TYR A 24 -18.86 -4.74 16.00
C TYR A 24 -18.22 -4.18 14.72
N ALA A 25 -17.41 -4.96 14.03
CA ALA A 25 -16.77 -4.53 12.78
C ALA A 25 -17.80 -4.15 11.71
N ALA A 26 -18.85 -4.97 11.52
CA ALA A 26 -19.90 -4.71 10.54
C ALA A 26 -20.67 -3.41 10.85
N VAL A 27 -20.99 -3.17 12.13
CA VAL A 27 -21.70 -1.95 12.54
C VAL A 27 -20.81 -0.73 12.40
N PHE A 28 -19.62 -0.72 13.01
CA PHE A 28 -18.77 0.48 13.03
C PHE A 28 -18.20 0.80 11.64
N VAL A 29 -17.69 -0.19 10.91
CA VAL A 29 -17.16 0.03 9.56
C VAL A 29 -18.31 0.26 8.57
N GLY A 30 -19.36 -0.55 8.63
CA GLY A 30 -20.51 -0.44 7.73
C GLY A 30 -21.24 0.90 7.86
N LEU A 31 -21.54 1.34 9.09
CA LEU A 31 -22.18 2.65 9.31
C LEU A 31 -21.30 3.81 8.85
N SER A 32 -19.99 3.75 9.13
CA SER A 32 -19.05 4.79 8.68
C SER A 32 -19.00 4.88 7.15
N LEU A 33 -18.97 3.75 6.45
CA LEU A 33 -18.98 3.73 4.98
C LEU A 33 -20.30 4.25 4.42
N LEU A 34 -21.43 3.82 4.98
CA LEU A 34 -22.77 4.30 4.58
C LEU A 34 -22.91 5.80 4.82
N TYR A 35 -22.37 6.31 5.92
CA TYR A 35 -22.36 7.74 6.21
C TYR A 35 -21.55 8.52 5.18
N VAL A 36 -20.35 8.08 4.81
CA VAL A 36 -19.52 8.73 3.77
C VAL A 36 -20.22 8.66 2.41
N ILE A 37 -20.85 7.54 2.06
CA ILE A 37 -21.63 7.41 0.82
C ILE A 37 -22.83 8.37 0.86
N GLY A 38 -23.56 8.46 1.97
CA GLY A 38 -24.66 9.40 2.14
C GLY A 38 -24.21 10.85 1.99
N LEU A 39 -23.12 11.24 2.64
CA LEU A 39 -22.52 12.58 2.49
C LEU A 39 -22.13 12.89 1.05
N SER A 40 -21.61 11.93 0.29
CA SER A 40 -21.17 12.14 -1.09
C SER A 40 -22.29 12.55 -2.05
N LEU A 41 -23.54 12.23 -1.68
CA LEU A 41 -24.74 12.57 -2.43
C LEU A 41 -25.40 13.89 -1.98
N MET A 42 -24.93 14.50 -0.90
CA MET A 42 -25.46 15.76 -0.38
C MET A 42 -24.86 16.96 -1.09
N THR A 43 -25.52 18.10 -0.94
CA THR A 43 -25.04 19.41 -1.41
C THR A 43 -24.36 20.16 -0.27
N ARG A 44 -23.39 20.99 -0.58
CA ARG A 44 -22.76 21.89 0.37
C ARG A 44 -23.71 23.05 0.70
N GLY A 45 -24.04 23.23 1.98
CA GLY A 45 -24.79 24.38 2.49
C GLY A 45 -23.94 25.63 2.62
N GLU A 46 -24.58 26.79 2.85
CA GLU A 46 -23.92 28.09 3.02
C GLU A 46 -22.99 28.12 4.24
N ASP A 47 -23.33 27.40 5.30
CA ASP A 47 -22.55 27.26 6.54
C ASP A 47 -21.52 26.11 6.48
N PHE A 48 -21.14 25.71 5.29
CA PHE A 48 -20.21 24.58 5.07
C PHE A 48 -20.76 23.21 5.56
N SER A 49 -22.02 23.14 5.96
CA SER A 49 -22.67 21.89 6.32
C SER A 49 -23.00 21.06 5.08
N ALA A 50 -23.29 19.78 5.28
CA ALA A 50 -23.83 18.92 4.24
C ALA A 50 -25.35 18.79 4.41
N GLY A 51 -26.13 18.98 3.35
CA GLY A 51 -27.57 18.96 3.43
C GLY A 51 -28.27 18.63 2.09
N ALA A 52 -29.59 18.71 2.11
CA ALA A 52 -30.42 18.61 0.90
C ALA A 52 -30.21 19.82 0.00
N PRO A 53 -30.47 19.68 -1.34
CA PRO A 53 -30.92 18.48 -2.02
C PRO A 53 -29.83 17.42 -2.25
N TYR A 54 -30.26 16.16 -2.44
CA TYR A 54 -29.34 15.09 -2.89
C TYR A 54 -29.03 15.28 -4.37
N THR A 55 -27.74 15.15 -4.72
CA THR A 55 -27.26 15.39 -6.09
C THR A 55 -26.13 14.43 -6.46
N LEU A 56 -25.95 14.21 -7.76
CA LEU A 56 -24.79 13.53 -8.33
C LEU A 56 -23.73 14.51 -8.86
N ASP A 57 -23.92 15.82 -8.70
CA ASP A 57 -23.02 16.85 -9.22
C ASP A 57 -21.60 16.74 -8.65
N ASN A 58 -21.46 16.26 -7.41
CA ASN A 58 -20.16 15.98 -6.83
C ASN A 58 -19.36 14.98 -7.68
N PHE A 59 -20.01 13.95 -8.19
CA PHE A 59 -19.36 12.97 -9.07
C PHE A 59 -19.11 13.54 -10.47
N ALA A 60 -19.97 14.41 -10.99
CA ALA A 60 -19.73 15.13 -12.24
C ALA A 60 -18.51 16.06 -12.14
N ARG A 61 -18.31 16.76 -11.00
CA ARG A 61 -17.13 17.59 -10.72
C ARG A 61 -15.83 16.79 -10.76
N ILE A 62 -15.84 15.51 -10.35
CA ILE A 62 -14.67 14.62 -10.40
C ILE A 62 -14.20 14.39 -11.85
N ALA A 63 -15.08 14.44 -12.83
CA ALA A 63 -14.74 14.30 -14.24
C ALA A 63 -13.94 15.49 -14.80
N SER A 64 -13.75 16.56 -14.02
CA SER A 64 -12.94 17.70 -14.47
C SER A 64 -11.46 17.33 -14.64
N PRO A 65 -10.74 17.98 -15.58
CA PRO A 65 -9.36 17.65 -15.91
C PRO A 65 -8.40 17.68 -14.70
N LEU A 66 -8.67 18.53 -13.71
CA LEU A 66 -7.84 18.66 -12.50
C LEU A 66 -7.84 17.36 -11.68
N TYR A 67 -9.04 16.84 -11.35
CA TYR A 67 -9.18 15.65 -10.52
C TYR A 67 -8.77 14.39 -11.27
N LEU A 68 -9.13 14.26 -12.55
CA LEU A 68 -8.68 13.14 -13.39
C LEU A 68 -7.16 13.07 -13.50
N ARG A 69 -6.48 14.21 -13.69
CA ARG A 69 -5.02 14.28 -13.74
C ARG A 69 -4.40 13.84 -12.41
N SER A 70 -4.94 14.32 -11.28
CA SER A 70 -4.49 13.91 -9.94
C SER A 70 -4.69 12.41 -9.71
N LEU A 71 -5.83 11.85 -10.15
CA LEU A 71 -6.11 10.42 -10.06
C LEU A 71 -5.10 9.59 -10.86
N LEU A 72 -4.87 9.95 -12.12
CA LEU A 72 -3.91 9.27 -12.99
C LEU A 72 -2.48 9.37 -12.45
N GLN A 73 -2.09 10.54 -11.91
CA GLN A 73 -0.79 10.72 -11.29
C GLN A 73 -0.64 9.84 -10.04
N SER A 74 -1.68 9.74 -9.20
CA SER A 74 -1.68 8.87 -8.02
C SER A 74 -1.57 7.40 -8.41
N LEU A 75 -2.34 6.95 -9.39
CA LEU A 75 -2.29 5.58 -9.89
C LEU A 75 -0.92 5.24 -10.48
N ARG A 76 -0.36 6.17 -11.25
CA ARG A 76 1.00 6.02 -11.82
C ARG A 76 2.05 5.87 -10.75
N LEU A 77 2.08 6.78 -9.76
CA LEU A 77 3.05 6.74 -8.67
C LEU A 77 2.85 5.49 -7.78
N ALA A 78 1.61 5.12 -7.47
CA ALA A 78 1.33 3.89 -6.74
C ALA A 78 1.77 2.63 -7.49
N PHE A 79 1.56 2.58 -8.81
CA PHE A 79 2.03 1.48 -9.66
C PHE A 79 3.56 1.35 -9.64
N PHE A 80 4.28 2.46 -9.86
CA PHE A 80 5.74 2.44 -9.80
C PHE A 80 6.26 2.15 -8.40
N THR A 81 5.58 2.61 -7.34
CA THR A 81 5.92 2.25 -5.96
C THR A 81 5.81 0.75 -5.75
N ALA A 82 4.70 0.14 -6.13
CA ALA A 82 4.50 -1.31 -6.01
C ALA A 82 5.53 -2.09 -6.85
N LEU A 83 5.83 -1.62 -8.06
CA LEU A 83 6.84 -2.22 -8.94
C LEU A 83 8.24 -2.15 -8.34
N PHE A 84 8.68 -0.98 -7.86
CA PHE A 84 9.99 -0.84 -7.23
C PHE A 84 10.07 -1.60 -5.91
N CYS A 85 9.01 -1.61 -5.10
CA CYS A 85 8.94 -2.45 -3.92
C CYS A 85 9.06 -3.94 -4.26
N LEU A 86 8.47 -4.40 -5.36
CA LEU A 86 8.61 -5.78 -5.83
C LEU A 86 10.05 -6.07 -6.28
N LEU A 87 10.62 -5.21 -7.12
CA LEU A 87 11.97 -5.40 -7.67
C LEU A 87 13.04 -5.41 -6.59
N LEU A 88 12.89 -4.61 -5.54
CA LEU A 88 13.83 -4.55 -4.42
C LEU A 88 13.44 -5.55 -3.32
N GLY A 89 12.16 -5.65 -3.01
CA GLY A 89 11.65 -6.45 -1.90
C GLY A 89 11.69 -7.96 -2.17
N TYR A 90 11.43 -8.40 -3.40
CA TYR A 90 11.48 -9.84 -3.72
C TYR A 90 12.89 -10.44 -3.54
N PRO A 91 13.96 -9.88 -4.16
CA PRO A 91 15.32 -10.38 -3.92
C PRO A 91 15.72 -10.32 -2.43
N PHE A 92 15.33 -9.25 -1.75
CA PHE A 92 15.61 -9.11 -0.32
C PHE A 92 14.90 -10.18 0.52
N ALA A 93 13.60 -10.41 0.29
CA ALA A 93 12.82 -11.45 0.96
C ALA A 93 13.35 -12.86 0.68
N TYR A 94 13.73 -13.11 -0.57
CA TYR A 94 14.34 -14.38 -0.98
C TYR A 94 15.68 -14.64 -0.28
N PHE A 95 16.55 -13.62 -0.21
CA PHE A 95 17.81 -13.69 0.55
C PHE A 95 17.55 -13.92 2.04
N MET A 96 16.59 -13.20 2.62
CA MET A 96 16.23 -13.33 4.04
C MET A 96 15.72 -14.73 4.37
N ALA A 97 14.95 -15.37 3.48
CA ALA A 97 14.45 -16.73 3.69
C ALA A 97 15.57 -17.78 3.68
N LYS A 98 16.67 -17.54 2.94
CA LYS A 98 17.85 -18.40 2.90
C LYS A 98 18.87 -18.11 3.99
N ALA A 99 18.74 -17.01 4.72
CA ALA A 99 19.67 -16.62 5.76
C ALA A 99 19.58 -17.55 6.99
N SER A 100 20.65 -17.62 7.77
CA SER A 100 20.64 -18.34 9.05
C SER A 100 19.59 -17.74 10.01
N ALA A 101 19.07 -18.53 10.95
CA ALA A 101 18.04 -18.10 11.89
C ALA A 101 18.42 -16.79 12.63
N ARG A 102 19.68 -16.68 13.07
CA ARG A 102 20.17 -15.46 13.73
C ARG A 102 20.21 -14.26 12.78
N ALA A 103 20.74 -14.43 11.56
CA ALA A 103 20.79 -13.36 10.56
C ALA A 103 19.37 -12.92 10.15
N ARG A 104 18.45 -13.84 9.95
CA ARG A 104 17.05 -13.60 9.66
C ARG A 104 16.37 -12.73 10.73
N THR A 105 16.56 -13.06 12.01
CA THR A 105 16.02 -12.26 13.12
C THR A 105 16.54 -10.83 13.07
N TRP A 106 17.84 -10.62 12.88
CA TRP A 106 18.42 -9.28 12.79
C TRP A 106 17.94 -8.50 11.58
N ILE A 107 17.84 -9.14 10.41
CA ILE A 107 17.32 -8.51 9.19
C ILE A 107 15.86 -8.10 9.40
N MET A 108 15.04 -8.96 10.00
CA MET A 108 13.64 -8.65 10.29
C MET A 108 13.49 -7.48 11.29
N LEU A 109 14.31 -7.48 12.34
CA LEU A 109 14.34 -6.36 13.28
C LEU A 109 14.76 -5.06 12.61
N LEU A 110 15.80 -5.06 11.79
CA LEU A 110 16.25 -3.89 11.05
C LEU A 110 15.20 -3.38 10.05
N LEU A 111 14.39 -4.28 9.50
CA LEU A 111 13.29 -3.92 8.61
C LEU A 111 12.12 -3.26 9.38
N ILE A 112 11.76 -3.81 10.57
CA ILE A 112 10.53 -3.43 11.29
C ILE A 112 10.79 -2.29 12.29
N VAL A 113 11.92 -2.32 13.04
CA VAL A 113 12.20 -1.33 14.10
C VAL A 113 12.09 0.14 13.65
N PRO A 114 12.57 0.52 12.44
CA PRO A 114 12.37 1.89 11.96
C PRO A 114 10.90 2.31 11.87
N PHE A 115 9.97 1.35 11.72
CA PHE A 115 8.53 1.62 11.63
C PHE A 115 7.86 1.88 12.98
N TRP A 116 8.54 1.61 14.09
CA TRP A 116 8.09 2.01 15.42
C TRP A 116 8.24 3.51 15.66
N THR A 117 9.07 4.18 14.86
CA THR A 117 9.18 5.64 14.92
C THR A 117 8.03 6.29 14.13
N ASN A 118 7.67 7.51 14.54
CA ASN A 118 6.63 8.26 13.85
C ASN A 118 6.95 8.45 12.36
N ALA A 119 5.96 8.16 11.51
CA ALA A 119 6.12 8.24 10.05
C ALA A 119 6.51 9.65 9.56
N LEU A 120 5.96 10.71 10.18
CA LEU A 120 6.29 12.08 9.82
C LEU A 120 7.77 12.40 10.07
N ILE A 121 8.31 11.99 11.22
CA ILE A 121 9.73 12.21 11.57
C ILE A 121 10.63 11.57 10.52
N ARG A 122 10.32 10.33 10.13
CA ARG A 122 11.08 9.60 9.09
C ARG A 122 11.08 10.33 7.75
N ILE A 123 9.94 10.88 7.35
CA ILE A 123 9.81 11.59 6.09
C ILE A 123 10.50 12.98 6.15
N TYR A 124 10.47 13.64 7.29
CA TYR A 124 11.30 14.84 7.51
C TYR A 124 12.80 14.52 7.40
N GLY A 125 13.24 13.34 7.82
CA GLY A 125 14.61 12.86 7.55
C GLY A 125 14.93 12.85 6.05
N TRP A 126 14.05 12.29 5.21
CA TRP A 126 14.20 12.33 3.75
C TRP A 126 14.20 13.76 3.19
N LYS A 127 13.36 14.64 3.73
CA LYS A 127 13.35 16.07 3.35
C LYS A 127 14.72 16.73 3.58
N ILE A 128 15.36 16.44 4.72
CA ILE A 128 16.71 16.96 5.03
C ILE A 128 17.75 16.36 4.07
N LEU A 129 17.67 15.04 3.80
CA LEU A 129 18.59 14.36 2.88
C LEU A 129 18.51 14.92 1.46
N PHE A 130 17.32 15.25 0.95
CA PHE A 130 17.09 15.78 -0.40
C PHE A 130 17.21 17.28 -0.52
N ALA A 131 17.42 18.02 0.59
CA ALA A 131 17.61 19.46 0.54
C ALA A 131 18.81 19.84 -0.34
N ALA A 132 18.79 21.05 -0.92
CA ALA A 132 19.90 21.54 -1.76
C ALA A 132 21.24 21.51 -0.99
N ASN A 133 21.22 21.88 0.28
CA ASN A 133 22.38 21.84 1.19
C ASN A 133 22.39 20.55 2.03
N GLY A 134 21.66 19.52 1.62
CA GLY A 134 21.55 18.25 2.35
C GLY A 134 22.75 17.32 2.11
N PRO A 135 22.87 16.27 2.94
CA PRO A 135 24.00 15.33 2.90
C PRO A 135 24.21 14.68 1.53
N ILE A 136 23.14 14.38 0.78
CA ILE A 136 23.25 13.74 -0.55
C ILE A 136 24.00 14.68 -1.51
N ASN A 137 23.56 15.93 -1.63
CA ASN A 137 24.22 16.90 -2.49
C ASN A 137 25.66 17.20 -2.02
N ALA A 138 25.87 17.35 -0.71
CA ALA A 138 27.20 17.56 -0.14
C ALA A 138 28.16 16.42 -0.49
N THR A 139 27.72 15.17 -0.35
CA THR A 139 28.54 13.99 -0.69
C THR A 139 28.84 13.94 -2.19
N LEU A 140 27.83 14.13 -3.05
CA LEU A 140 28.00 14.11 -4.50
C LEU A 140 28.97 15.22 -5.00
N MET A 141 28.94 16.40 -4.39
CA MET A 141 29.89 17.49 -4.67
C MET A 141 31.30 17.15 -4.15
N ALA A 142 31.40 16.58 -2.95
CA ALA A 142 32.70 16.23 -2.35
C ALA A 142 33.47 15.18 -3.17
N ILE A 143 32.75 14.20 -3.77
CA ILE A 143 33.37 13.20 -4.66
C ILE A 143 33.53 13.69 -6.11
N GLY A 144 33.19 14.95 -6.40
CA GLY A 144 33.35 15.54 -7.73
C GLY A 144 32.35 15.07 -8.79
N LEU A 145 31.29 14.37 -8.40
CA LEU A 145 30.29 13.83 -9.33
C LEU A 145 29.38 14.91 -9.91
N ILE A 146 29.13 15.98 -9.13
CA ILE A 146 28.34 17.14 -9.52
C ILE A 146 29.08 18.43 -9.15
N SER A 147 28.92 19.48 -9.97
CA SER A 147 29.52 20.81 -9.73
C SER A 147 28.57 21.82 -9.04
N ARG A 148 27.26 21.46 -8.97
CA ARG A 148 26.22 22.27 -8.31
C ARG A 148 25.16 21.37 -7.71
N PRO A 149 24.44 21.83 -6.65
CA PRO A 149 23.41 21.02 -6.00
C PRO A 149 22.28 20.64 -6.98
N LEU A 150 21.88 19.37 -6.93
CA LEU A 150 20.70 18.86 -7.66
C LEU A 150 19.42 19.28 -6.94
N LYS A 151 18.41 19.67 -7.68
CA LYS A 151 17.06 19.92 -7.16
C LYS A 151 16.35 18.57 -6.98
N LEU A 152 16.63 17.89 -5.87
CA LEU A 152 15.99 16.59 -5.54
C LEU A 152 14.67 16.79 -4.82
N LEU A 153 14.62 17.70 -3.83
CA LEU A 153 13.43 18.01 -3.05
C LEU A 153 12.37 18.72 -3.90
N TYR A 154 11.11 18.47 -3.59
CA TYR A 154 9.91 18.95 -4.30
C TYR A 154 9.83 18.44 -5.75
N THR A 155 10.22 17.19 -5.95
CA THR A 155 10.13 16.48 -7.24
C THR A 155 9.35 15.18 -7.07
N GLU A 156 8.81 14.67 -8.20
CA GLU A 156 8.18 13.32 -8.21
C GLU A 156 9.18 12.22 -7.79
N PHE A 157 10.47 12.40 -8.10
CA PHE A 157 11.52 11.48 -7.67
C PHE A 157 11.60 11.36 -6.15
N ALA A 158 11.61 12.50 -5.43
CA ALA A 158 11.64 12.49 -3.97
C ALA A 158 10.40 11.79 -3.38
N VAL A 159 9.22 12.06 -3.96
CA VAL A 159 7.97 11.39 -3.57
C VAL A 159 8.08 9.90 -3.80
N GLN A 160 8.56 9.48 -4.99
CA GLN A 160 8.69 8.08 -5.35
C GLN A 160 9.62 7.31 -4.41
N VAL A 161 10.81 7.89 -4.10
CA VAL A 161 11.75 7.28 -3.15
C VAL A 161 11.15 7.17 -1.75
N GLY A 162 10.49 8.25 -1.27
CA GLY A 162 9.81 8.24 0.01
C GLY A 162 8.69 7.20 0.08
N MET A 163 7.91 7.03 -0.99
CA MET A 163 6.86 6.02 -1.10
C MET A 163 7.43 4.59 -1.05
N VAL A 164 8.47 4.32 -1.84
CA VAL A 164 9.14 3.00 -1.83
C VAL A 164 9.68 2.70 -0.44
N TYR A 165 10.37 3.65 0.19
CA TYR A 165 10.86 3.51 1.56
C TYR A 165 9.73 3.19 2.55
N ALA A 166 8.60 3.90 2.45
CA ALA A 166 7.47 3.70 3.36
C ALA A 166 6.74 2.36 3.13
N MET A 167 6.74 1.85 1.88
CA MET A 167 5.95 0.69 1.49
C MET A 167 6.75 -0.62 1.41
N ILE A 168 8.09 -0.57 1.41
CA ILE A 168 8.92 -1.77 1.21
C ILE A 168 8.66 -2.91 2.20
N PRO A 169 8.39 -2.70 3.51
CA PRO A 169 8.07 -3.80 4.41
C PRO A 169 6.78 -4.52 4.06
N PHE A 170 5.79 -3.79 3.54
CA PHE A 170 4.51 -4.36 3.13
C PHE A 170 4.63 -5.26 1.89
N MET A 171 5.71 -5.13 1.14
CA MET A 171 6.07 -6.07 0.06
C MET A 171 6.93 -7.22 0.60
N VAL A 172 7.95 -6.91 1.40
CA VAL A 172 8.95 -7.89 1.87
C VAL A 172 8.29 -8.97 2.73
N LEU A 173 7.42 -8.61 3.68
CA LEU A 173 6.87 -9.57 4.65
C LEU A 173 5.98 -10.65 4.00
N PRO A 174 5.01 -10.35 3.12
CA PRO A 174 4.23 -11.39 2.46
C PRO A 174 5.06 -12.27 1.53
N VAL A 175 5.99 -11.65 0.79
CA VAL A 175 6.91 -12.40 -0.10
C VAL A 175 7.81 -13.32 0.72
N TYR A 176 8.39 -12.81 1.81
CA TYR A 176 9.20 -13.62 2.73
C TYR A 176 8.40 -14.80 3.29
N SER A 177 7.18 -14.57 3.78
CA SER A 177 6.31 -15.64 4.30
C SER A 177 6.00 -16.71 3.24
N ALA A 178 5.80 -16.30 1.98
CA ALA A 178 5.56 -17.24 0.89
C ALA A 178 6.83 -18.04 0.53
N VAL A 179 8.00 -17.39 0.49
CA VAL A 179 9.29 -18.07 0.20
C VAL A 179 9.69 -19.00 1.34
N GLU A 180 9.46 -18.62 2.60
CA GLU A 180 9.79 -19.45 3.77
C GLU A 180 8.95 -20.73 3.82
N ARG A 181 7.68 -20.66 3.43
CA ARG A 181 6.76 -21.82 3.39
C ARG A 181 6.93 -22.69 2.15
N MET A 182 7.76 -22.27 1.20
CA MET A 182 7.97 -23.00 -0.05
C MET A 182 8.74 -24.30 0.20
N ASP A 183 8.32 -25.39 -0.45
CA ASP A 183 9.08 -26.62 -0.46
C ASP A 183 10.30 -26.52 -1.38
N TRP A 184 11.48 -26.41 -0.78
CA TRP A 184 12.74 -26.27 -1.49
C TRP A 184 13.12 -27.54 -2.28
N ALA A 185 12.61 -28.74 -1.90
CA ALA A 185 12.84 -29.97 -2.65
C ALA A 185 12.30 -29.89 -4.09
N MET A 186 11.24 -29.12 -4.33
CA MET A 186 10.72 -28.88 -5.68
C MET A 186 11.72 -28.09 -6.57
N VAL A 187 12.46 -27.15 -5.97
CA VAL A 187 13.50 -26.38 -6.67
C VAL A 187 14.70 -27.27 -6.97
N GLU A 188 15.10 -28.12 -6.02
CA GLU A 188 16.21 -29.07 -6.19
C GLU A 188 15.85 -30.10 -7.26
N ALA A 189 14.68 -30.72 -7.20
CA ALA A 189 14.20 -31.67 -8.22
C ALA A 189 14.17 -31.06 -9.63
N SER A 190 13.76 -29.79 -9.77
CA SER A 190 13.79 -29.12 -11.07
C SER A 190 15.21 -28.97 -11.62
N ARG A 191 16.18 -28.72 -10.74
CA ARG A 191 17.60 -28.62 -11.11
C ARG A 191 18.20 -29.98 -11.47
N ASP A 192 17.84 -31.02 -10.78
CA ASP A 192 18.25 -32.40 -11.08
C ASP A 192 17.73 -32.85 -12.46
N LEU A 193 16.56 -32.34 -12.87
CA LEU A 193 15.99 -32.50 -14.23
C LEU A 193 16.65 -31.58 -15.28
N GLY A 194 17.75 -30.90 -14.94
CA GLY A 194 18.54 -30.07 -15.87
C GLY A 194 18.05 -28.61 -16.03
N ALA A 195 17.16 -28.12 -15.17
CA ALA A 195 16.77 -26.72 -15.23
C ALA A 195 17.92 -25.81 -14.73
N SER A 196 18.24 -24.76 -15.51
CA SER A 196 19.15 -23.72 -15.04
C SER A 196 18.57 -22.96 -13.84
N PRO A 197 19.37 -22.29 -13.01
CA PRO A 197 18.88 -21.53 -11.84
C PRO A 197 17.79 -20.53 -12.21
N ALA A 198 17.92 -19.82 -13.33
CA ALA A 198 16.91 -18.87 -13.82
C ALA A 198 15.61 -19.59 -14.22
N ARG A 199 15.72 -20.74 -14.88
CA ARG A 199 14.55 -21.55 -15.28
C ARG A 199 13.85 -22.12 -14.05
N ALA A 200 14.57 -22.69 -13.08
CA ALA A 200 14.00 -23.16 -11.83
C ALA A 200 13.30 -22.04 -11.04
N PHE A 201 13.87 -20.84 -11.05
CA PHE A 201 13.24 -19.66 -10.46
C PHE A 201 11.90 -19.32 -11.14
N LEU A 202 11.89 -19.18 -12.47
CA LEU A 202 10.68 -18.76 -13.21
C LEU A 202 9.59 -19.83 -13.24
N THR A 203 9.95 -21.12 -13.24
CA THR A 203 8.99 -22.23 -13.41
C THR A 203 8.53 -22.84 -12.09
N VAL A 204 9.30 -22.70 -11.00
CA VAL A 204 9.00 -23.28 -9.69
C VAL A 204 8.87 -22.20 -8.62
N THR A 205 9.96 -21.46 -8.36
CA THR A 205 10.00 -20.52 -7.23
C THR A 205 8.95 -19.41 -7.38
N LEU A 206 8.94 -18.73 -8.52
CA LEU A 206 8.04 -17.60 -8.75
C LEU A 206 6.55 -18.02 -8.72
N PRO A 207 6.10 -19.10 -9.38
CA PRO A 207 4.72 -19.58 -9.28
C PRO A 207 4.33 -19.97 -7.86
N MET A 208 5.19 -20.65 -7.10
CA MET A 208 4.91 -21.05 -5.73
C MET A 208 4.80 -19.84 -4.78
N THR A 209 5.54 -18.78 -5.03
CA THR A 209 5.55 -17.57 -4.20
C THR A 209 4.59 -16.49 -4.72
N LEU A 210 3.94 -16.71 -5.86
CA LEU A 210 3.01 -15.76 -6.47
C LEU A 210 1.89 -15.26 -5.53
N PRO A 211 1.27 -16.10 -4.67
CA PRO A 211 0.28 -15.60 -3.71
C PRO A 211 0.83 -14.53 -2.76
N GLY A 212 2.08 -14.68 -2.30
CA GLY A 212 2.77 -13.68 -1.47
C GLY A 212 3.10 -12.41 -2.24
N VAL A 213 3.54 -12.55 -3.49
CA VAL A 213 3.80 -11.40 -4.39
C VAL A 213 2.52 -10.60 -4.63
N LEU A 214 1.41 -11.27 -4.95
CA LEU A 214 0.13 -10.61 -5.18
C LEU A 214 -0.38 -9.91 -3.90
N ALA A 215 -0.23 -10.54 -2.73
CA ALA A 215 -0.55 -9.91 -1.46
C ALA A 215 0.30 -8.66 -1.20
N GLY A 216 1.61 -8.75 -1.40
CA GLY A 216 2.53 -7.61 -1.28
C GLY A 216 2.20 -6.47 -2.23
N LEU A 217 1.85 -6.78 -3.49
CA LEU A 217 1.42 -5.77 -4.47
C LEU A 217 0.17 -5.02 -4.01
N VAL A 218 -0.84 -5.71 -3.49
CA VAL A 218 -2.06 -5.09 -2.98
C VAL A 218 -1.77 -4.22 -1.76
N LEU A 219 -0.98 -4.75 -0.80
CA LEU A 219 -0.61 -4.06 0.44
C LEU A 219 0.30 -2.84 0.21
N THR A 220 1.00 -2.77 -0.91
CA THR A 220 1.80 -1.60 -1.29
C THR A 220 1.04 -0.62 -2.17
N PHE A 221 0.29 -1.12 -3.16
CA PHE A 221 -0.40 -0.29 -4.14
C PHE A 221 -1.54 0.53 -3.53
N ILE A 222 -2.45 -0.12 -2.77
CA ILE A 222 -3.65 0.54 -2.24
C ILE A 222 -3.29 1.71 -1.31
N PRO A 223 -2.44 1.56 -0.27
CA PRO A 223 -2.09 2.68 0.59
C PRO A 223 -1.35 3.80 -0.16
N SER A 224 -0.55 3.45 -1.17
CA SER A 224 0.23 4.43 -1.94
C SER A 224 -0.63 5.48 -2.64
N ILE A 225 -1.86 5.15 -3.05
CA ILE A 225 -2.78 6.11 -3.69
C ILE A 225 -3.18 7.22 -2.71
N GLY A 226 -3.29 6.90 -1.41
CA GLY A 226 -3.77 7.82 -0.37
C GLY A 226 -2.68 8.54 0.45
N LEU A 227 -1.40 8.29 0.20
CA LEU A 227 -0.27 8.81 1.01
C LEU A 227 -0.02 10.33 0.78
N PHE A 228 -1.02 11.16 1.09
CA PHE A 228 -0.98 12.60 0.85
C PHE A 228 0.13 13.34 1.62
N PHE A 229 0.37 13.00 2.89
CA PHE A 229 1.35 13.70 3.74
C PHE A 229 2.79 13.56 3.22
N LEU A 230 3.09 12.44 2.55
CA LEU A 230 4.40 12.21 1.94
C LEU A 230 4.58 13.10 0.71
N SER A 231 3.55 13.22 -0.11
CA SER A 231 3.51 14.13 -1.25
C SER A 231 3.63 15.60 -0.81
N ASP A 232 2.93 16.00 0.26
CA ASP A 232 3.01 17.36 0.79
C ASP A 232 4.43 17.72 1.26
N ILE A 233 5.13 16.80 1.94
CA ILE A 233 6.45 17.06 2.53
C ILE A 233 7.57 16.99 1.48
N LEU A 234 7.52 16.00 0.57
CA LEU A 234 8.61 15.74 -0.40
C LEU A 234 8.31 16.27 -1.80
N GLY A 235 7.04 16.34 -2.21
CA GLY A 235 6.62 16.80 -3.54
C GLY A 235 6.19 18.26 -3.58
N GLY A 236 5.75 18.79 -2.44
CA GLY A 236 5.22 20.14 -2.34
C GLY A 236 4.01 20.35 -3.28
N SER A 237 3.90 21.53 -3.86
CA SER A 237 2.81 21.87 -4.79
C SER A 237 2.91 21.18 -6.16
N ASN A 238 4.07 20.59 -6.49
CA ASN A 238 4.33 20.01 -7.82
C ASN A 238 3.73 18.61 -7.99
N THR A 239 3.42 17.92 -6.87
CA THR A 239 2.91 16.55 -6.89
C THR A 239 1.67 16.49 -6.01
N MET A 240 0.50 16.69 -6.61
CA MET A 240 -0.78 16.55 -5.92
C MET A 240 -1.37 15.17 -6.18
N LEU A 241 -1.43 14.34 -5.14
CA LEU A 241 -2.06 13.03 -5.18
C LEU A 241 -3.55 13.11 -4.86
N TRP A 242 -4.27 12.04 -5.15
CA TRP A 242 -5.71 11.95 -4.84
C TRP A 242 -6.01 12.20 -3.36
N GLY A 243 -5.18 11.64 -2.45
CA GLY A 243 -5.28 11.92 -1.03
C GLY A 243 -5.12 13.39 -0.65
N ASN A 244 -4.27 14.15 -1.38
CA ASN A 244 -4.14 15.60 -1.19
C ASN A 244 -5.44 16.33 -1.59
N MET A 245 -6.12 15.88 -2.66
CA MET A 245 -7.41 16.46 -3.07
C MET A 245 -8.46 16.24 -1.98
N VAL A 246 -8.59 15.01 -1.47
CA VAL A 246 -9.51 14.71 -0.35
C VAL A 246 -9.20 15.60 0.86
N HIS A 247 -7.92 15.67 1.26
CA HIS A 247 -7.48 16.47 2.40
C HIS A 247 -7.75 17.97 2.21
N ASN A 248 -7.49 18.50 1.02
CA ASN A 248 -7.69 19.92 0.73
C ASN A 248 -9.19 20.27 0.71
N GLU A 249 -10.04 19.44 0.08
CA GLU A 249 -11.48 19.69 0.06
C GLU A 249 -12.08 19.58 1.46
N LEU A 250 -11.60 18.66 2.28
CA LEU A 250 -12.09 18.49 3.65
C LEU A 250 -11.67 19.64 4.57
N LEU A 251 -10.39 20.04 4.58
CA LEU A 251 -9.84 20.94 5.59
C LEU A 251 -9.68 22.38 5.11
N LYS A 252 -9.39 22.63 3.82
CA LYS A 252 -9.19 23.97 3.28
C LYS A 252 -10.48 24.53 2.69
N SER A 253 -11.09 23.80 1.75
CA SER A 253 -12.33 24.21 1.10
C SER A 253 -13.56 24.02 2.00
N ARG A 254 -13.46 23.13 3.00
CA ARG A 254 -14.57 22.71 3.88
C ARG A 254 -15.79 22.24 3.07
N ASP A 255 -15.54 21.56 1.96
CA ASP A 255 -16.57 20.95 1.11
C ASP A 255 -16.69 19.46 1.47
N LEU A 256 -17.39 19.20 2.58
CA LEU A 256 -17.60 17.83 3.11
C LEU A 256 -18.24 16.89 2.10
N PRO A 257 -19.33 17.27 1.37
CA PRO A 257 -19.95 16.39 0.39
C PRO A 257 -18.99 16.01 -0.74
N PHE A 258 -18.23 16.97 -1.24
CA PHE A 258 -17.31 16.71 -2.34
C PHE A 258 -16.08 15.90 -1.89
N ALA A 259 -15.53 16.17 -0.70
CA ALA A 259 -14.47 15.35 -0.10
C ALA A 259 -14.93 13.90 0.12
N ALA A 260 -16.20 13.71 0.53
CA ALA A 260 -16.81 12.39 0.64
C ALA A 260 -16.93 11.69 -0.72
N ALA A 261 -17.34 12.40 -1.79
CA ALA A 261 -17.42 11.85 -3.13
C ALA A 261 -16.02 11.38 -3.64
N LEU A 262 -14.98 12.17 -3.42
CA LEU A 262 -13.60 11.79 -3.72
C LEU A 262 -13.18 10.52 -2.94
N SER A 263 -13.58 10.42 -1.66
CA SER A 263 -13.29 9.25 -0.83
C SER A 263 -14.04 8.01 -1.29
N VAL A 264 -15.29 8.13 -1.77
CA VAL A 264 -16.06 7.03 -2.37
C VAL A 264 -15.39 6.50 -3.63
N VAL A 265 -14.82 7.36 -4.48
CA VAL A 265 -14.05 6.93 -5.65
C VAL A 265 -12.80 6.12 -5.22
N LEU A 266 -12.08 6.57 -4.20
CA LEU A 266 -10.94 5.83 -3.65
C LEU A 266 -11.36 4.46 -3.09
N LEU A 267 -12.49 4.41 -2.40
CA LEU A 267 -13.06 3.18 -1.88
C LEU A 267 -13.45 2.21 -3.01
N ALA A 268 -14.08 2.72 -4.08
CA ALA A 268 -14.43 1.92 -5.26
C ALA A 268 -13.19 1.35 -5.96
N LEU A 269 -12.14 2.16 -6.12
CA LEU A 269 -10.85 1.71 -6.67
C LEU A 269 -10.22 0.62 -5.79
N THR A 270 -10.20 0.81 -4.47
CA THR A 270 -9.71 -0.19 -3.53
C THR A 270 -10.50 -1.50 -3.64
N GLY A 271 -11.82 -1.41 -3.68
CA GLY A 271 -12.69 -2.57 -3.89
C GLY A 271 -12.42 -3.28 -5.21
N MET A 272 -12.22 -2.54 -6.30
CA MET A 272 -11.86 -3.08 -7.61
C MET A 272 -10.53 -3.85 -7.56
N VAL A 273 -9.49 -3.28 -6.95
CA VAL A 273 -8.18 -3.92 -6.81
C VAL A 273 -8.29 -5.22 -6.01
N ILE A 274 -9.05 -5.21 -4.91
CA ILE A 274 -9.29 -6.41 -4.09
C ILE A 274 -10.06 -7.47 -4.88
N LEU A 275 -11.05 -7.09 -5.67
CA LEU A 275 -11.81 -8.03 -6.53
C LEU A 275 -10.92 -8.66 -7.60
N ILE A 276 -10.04 -7.89 -8.23
CA ILE A 276 -9.04 -8.39 -9.20
C ILE A 276 -8.11 -9.38 -8.51
N TYR A 277 -7.56 -9.01 -7.34
CA TYR A 277 -6.71 -9.89 -6.53
C TYR A 277 -7.39 -11.24 -6.23
N ARG A 278 -8.64 -11.21 -5.77
CA ARG A 278 -9.41 -12.44 -5.49
C ARG A 278 -9.63 -13.29 -6.74
N ARG A 279 -9.88 -12.69 -7.90
CA ARG A 279 -10.03 -13.42 -9.17
C ARG A 279 -8.73 -14.07 -9.64
N MET A 280 -7.58 -13.48 -9.32
CA MET A 280 -6.25 -14.03 -9.62
C MET A 280 -5.82 -15.16 -8.66
N GLY A 281 -6.72 -15.66 -7.81
CA GLY A 281 -6.44 -16.74 -6.86
C GLY A 281 -5.89 -16.27 -5.52
N GLY A 282 -5.90 -14.97 -5.25
CA GLY A 282 -5.52 -14.41 -3.96
C GLY A 282 -6.54 -14.78 -2.87
N ARG A 283 -6.05 -15.30 -1.74
CA ARG A 283 -6.86 -15.55 -0.54
C ARG A 283 -6.61 -14.44 0.47
N ALA A 284 -7.67 -14.04 1.19
CA ALA A 284 -7.54 -13.02 2.24
C ALA A 284 -6.53 -13.40 3.33
N GLU A 285 -6.37 -14.69 3.59
CA GLU A 285 -5.40 -15.26 4.53
C GLU A 285 -3.94 -14.93 4.16
N ASN A 286 -3.63 -14.73 2.88
CA ASN A 286 -2.28 -14.39 2.42
C ASN A 286 -1.92 -12.91 2.66
N MET A 287 -2.88 -12.08 3.08
CA MET A 287 -2.66 -10.66 3.44
C MET A 287 -2.46 -10.47 4.95
N VAL A 288 -2.71 -11.53 5.75
CA VAL A 288 -2.55 -11.51 7.21
C VAL A 288 -1.30 -12.32 7.54
N PHE A 289 -0.39 -11.72 8.31
CA PHE A 289 0.89 -12.32 8.70
C PHE A 289 0.74 -13.25 9.89
#